data_f8d4e73e07e8f0911e090589f3fe4486
#
_entry.id   f8d4e73e07e8f0911e090589f3fe4486
#
_cell.length_a   1.000
_cell.length_b   1.000
_cell.length_c   1.000
_cell.angle_alpha   90.00
_cell.angle_beta   90.00
_cell.angle_gamma   90.00
#
_symmetry.space_group_name_H-M   'P 1'
#
loop_
_entity.id
_entity.type
_entity.pdbx_description
1 polymer ?
#
loop_
_entity_poly.entity_id
_entity_poly.type
_entity_poly.pdbx_seq_one_letter_code
_entity_poly.pdbx_strand_id
1 'polypeptide(L)'
;MAKKVVIIGGVAAGMKTASRLRRRDKDAEITVVERGQQVSYGACGFPYYIGGDVKDFSSFTHTPQGFARDAEFFKNVKGFDVVTGHEAQKIDRANKTVTVMDKETGAIQEMSYDILVLGTGATPVKLSLPGAELGGIHNFWFPWETLKVKEEMEAYKVTDVVIVGAGLIGMELAEAFHKQGLTVNIVEMQDRILPQMLDLEMADLVKKPLEKAGIRLYLEEKTLGFEGENGRVTAVKTDKRTIPAQLVIVAVGVRPNTELASAAGLELGTSGAIAVNEYLQTSDPDIYAGGDCAENMNLISKKRIFAPMGSTANKHGRVIADNICGDMIKYPGVLGTGICQILNWQAGSTGLNETTAKAAGIEFESVVVPGFDRLGYMPGAQRLVLKLLAEIKTQKVIGAQVVGTGGVDKRVDALAAAMSFGATLEDLSNIDFAYAPPFNGPIDNIATAANVLMNKIEGRLRSINPVSYTHLTLP
;
A
#
# COMPACT_ATOMS: atom_id res chain seq x y z
N MET A 1 35.94 8.17 -16.29
CA MET A 1 35.17 9.24 -15.60
C MET A 1 34.20 8.59 -14.65
N ALA A 2 33.91 9.20 -13.51
CA ALA A 2 32.90 8.75 -12.58
C ALA A 2 31.52 8.77 -13.25
N LYS A 3 30.71 7.73 -13.04
CA LYS A 3 29.35 7.65 -13.60
C LYS A 3 28.43 8.64 -12.89
N LYS A 4 27.78 9.53 -13.63
CA LYS A 4 26.81 10.49 -13.09
C LYS A 4 25.43 9.89 -13.03
N VAL A 5 24.88 9.75 -11.84
CA VAL A 5 23.54 9.20 -11.60
C VAL A 5 22.65 10.23 -10.94
N VAL A 6 21.62 10.67 -11.66
CA VAL A 6 20.59 11.57 -11.13
C VAL A 6 19.36 10.75 -10.77
N ILE A 7 18.82 10.97 -9.59
CA ILE A 7 17.67 10.25 -9.05
C ILE A 7 16.57 11.26 -8.71
N ILE A 8 15.41 11.14 -9.35
CA ILE A 8 14.26 12.02 -9.09
C ILE A 8 13.33 11.34 -8.10
N GLY A 9 13.19 11.92 -6.91
CA GLY A 9 12.40 11.43 -5.79
C GLY A 9 13.24 10.90 -4.63
N GLY A 10 13.08 11.50 -3.48
CA GLY A 10 13.91 11.33 -2.28
C GLY A 10 13.25 10.50 -1.16
N VAL A 11 12.30 9.58 -1.45
CA VAL A 11 11.66 8.81 -0.38
C VAL A 11 12.11 7.34 -0.40
N ALA A 12 11.28 6.39 -0.80
CA ALA A 12 11.60 4.97 -0.65
C ALA A 12 12.54 4.47 -1.77
N ALA A 13 12.07 4.45 -3.02
CA ALA A 13 12.81 3.87 -4.14
C ALA A 13 14.12 4.63 -4.42
N GLY A 14 14.04 5.97 -4.53
CA GLY A 14 15.22 6.78 -4.85
C GLY A 14 16.30 6.71 -3.78
N MET A 15 15.96 6.89 -2.50
CA MET A 15 16.93 6.83 -1.40
C MET A 15 17.53 5.43 -1.22
N LYS A 16 16.73 4.38 -1.49
CA LYS A 16 17.24 3.01 -1.49
C LYS A 16 18.20 2.77 -2.64
N THR A 17 17.90 3.30 -3.83
CA THR A 17 18.79 3.25 -4.99
C THR A 17 20.11 3.95 -4.68
N ALA A 18 20.07 5.21 -4.26
CA ALA A 18 21.27 5.98 -3.93
C ALA A 18 22.15 5.29 -2.88
N SER A 19 21.52 4.86 -1.78
CA SER A 19 22.24 4.19 -0.69
C SER A 19 22.81 2.81 -1.08
N ARG A 20 22.15 2.07 -1.98
CA ARG A 20 22.67 0.79 -2.48
C ARG A 20 23.78 1.01 -3.49
N LEU A 21 23.59 1.95 -4.42
CA LEU A 21 24.54 2.29 -5.46
C LEU A 21 25.87 2.73 -4.86
N ARG A 22 25.85 3.64 -3.88
CA ARG A 22 27.08 4.09 -3.20
C ARG A 22 27.87 2.94 -2.55
N ARG A 23 27.20 1.91 -2.04
CA ARG A 23 27.86 0.74 -1.48
C ARG A 23 28.48 -0.17 -2.56
N ARG A 24 27.97 -0.10 -3.79
CA ARG A 24 28.42 -0.90 -4.94
C ARG A 24 29.48 -0.19 -5.76
N ASP A 25 29.29 1.11 -5.94
CA ASP A 25 30.16 1.98 -6.71
C ASP A 25 30.56 3.21 -5.85
N LYS A 26 31.82 3.21 -5.41
CA LYS A 26 32.36 4.27 -4.55
C LYS A 26 32.65 5.57 -5.33
N ASP A 27 32.86 5.45 -6.64
CA ASP A 27 33.28 6.56 -7.50
C ASP A 27 32.12 7.26 -8.21
N ALA A 28 30.93 6.64 -8.24
CA ALA A 28 29.74 7.24 -8.87
C ALA A 28 29.38 8.61 -8.25
N GLU A 29 29.09 9.59 -9.08
CA GLU A 29 28.51 10.87 -8.67
C GLU A 29 27.00 10.71 -8.58
N ILE A 30 26.46 10.70 -7.36
CA ILE A 30 25.03 10.43 -7.12
C ILE A 30 24.38 11.68 -6.56
N THR A 31 23.36 12.18 -7.26
CA THR A 31 22.53 13.30 -6.81
C THR A 31 21.06 12.89 -6.78
N VAL A 32 20.42 13.04 -5.62
CA VAL A 32 18.97 12.85 -5.44
C VAL A 32 18.29 14.21 -5.44
N VAL A 33 17.27 14.38 -6.28
CA VAL A 33 16.45 15.59 -6.37
C VAL A 33 15.09 15.30 -5.76
N GLU A 34 14.68 16.07 -4.75
CA GLU A 34 13.39 15.92 -4.06
C GLU A 34 12.64 17.26 -4.02
N ARG A 35 11.38 17.24 -4.47
CA ARG A 35 10.52 18.43 -4.50
C ARG A 35 10.04 18.90 -3.12
N GLY A 36 10.02 18.00 -2.15
CA GLY A 36 9.70 18.28 -0.75
C GLY A 36 10.92 18.66 0.06
N GLN A 37 10.71 19.11 1.30
CA GLN A 37 11.79 19.43 2.23
C GLN A 37 12.31 18.21 2.98
N GLN A 38 11.52 17.15 3.07
CA GLN A 38 11.85 15.94 3.83
C GLN A 38 12.13 14.77 2.91
N VAL A 39 13.14 13.99 3.25
CA VAL A 39 13.56 12.79 2.51
C VAL A 39 13.54 11.55 3.41
N SER A 40 13.47 10.37 2.81
CA SER A 40 13.61 9.07 3.52
C SER A 40 12.68 8.93 4.74
N TYR A 41 11.48 9.47 4.68
CA TYR A 41 10.51 9.38 5.75
C TYR A 41 9.64 8.11 5.67
N GLY A 42 9.09 7.71 6.82
CA GLY A 42 8.25 6.53 6.98
C GLY A 42 6.75 6.86 6.92
N ALA A 43 6.18 7.11 5.73
CA ALA A 43 4.80 7.54 5.57
C ALA A 43 3.76 6.57 6.14
N CYS A 44 4.01 5.24 6.09
CA CYS A 44 3.10 4.24 6.64
C CYS A 44 2.91 4.35 8.18
N GLY A 45 3.74 5.13 8.86
CA GLY A 45 3.62 5.41 10.29
C GLY A 45 2.68 6.56 10.64
N PHE A 46 2.25 7.37 9.68
CA PHE A 46 1.49 8.59 9.93
C PHE A 46 0.13 8.36 10.63
N PRO A 47 -0.68 7.33 10.30
CA PRO A 47 -1.90 7.05 11.05
C PRO A 47 -1.64 6.79 12.54
N TYR A 48 -0.54 6.13 12.88
CA TYR A 48 -0.16 5.85 14.28
C TYR A 48 0.28 7.11 15.05
N TYR A 49 0.77 8.13 14.35
CA TYR A 49 1.02 9.44 14.94
C TYR A 49 -0.28 10.19 15.22
N ILE A 50 -1.24 10.16 14.31
CA ILE A 50 -2.59 10.71 14.54
C ILE A 50 -3.25 9.99 15.72
N GLY A 51 -3.17 8.67 15.78
CA GLY A 51 -3.72 7.84 16.86
C GLY A 51 -3.01 7.97 18.21
N GLY A 52 -1.81 8.60 18.25
CA GLY A 52 -1.03 8.80 19.47
C GLY A 52 -0.17 7.60 19.90
N ASP A 53 -0.12 6.53 19.09
CA ASP A 53 0.79 5.39 19.31
C ASP A 53 2.26 5.81 19.12
N VAL A 54 2.52 6.68 18.15
CA VAL A 54 3.80 7.36 17.96
C VAL A 54 3.66 8.81 18.42
N LYS A 55 4.40 9.19 19.44
CA LYS A 55 4.25 10.52 20.08
C LYS A 55 5.01 11.63 19.36
N ASP A 56 6.15 11.29 18.76
CA ASP A 56 7.05 12.26 18.14
C ASP A 56 7.15 12.00 16.64
N PHE A 57 6.78 13.00 15.86
CA PHE A 57 6.85 12.96 14.39
C PHE A 57 8.27 12.74 13.87
N SER A 58 9.28 13.17 14.62
CA SER A 58 10.70 12.96 14.28
C SER A 58 11.05 11.49 14.09
N SER A 59 10.32 10.57 14.73
CA SER A 59 10.49 9.11 14.57
C SER A 59 10.41 8.67 13.09
N PHE A 60 9.70 9.39 12.25
CA PHE A 60 9.57 9.08 10.82
C PHE A 60 10.69 9.64 9.96
N THR A 61 11.42 10.62 10.44
CA THR A 61 12.45 11.37 9.70
C THR A 61 13.86 11.21 10.29
N HIS A 62 13.99 10.54 11.43
CA HIS A 62 15.29 10.34 12.11
C HIS A 62 15.70 8.86 12.08
N THR A 63 16.98 8.62 12.30
CA THR A 63 17.51 7.28 12.55
C THR A 63 17.15 6.82 13.97
N PRO A 64 17.23 5.51 14.28
CA PRO A 64 17.04 5.03 15.66
C PRO A 64 17.99 5.65 16.70
N GLN A 65 19.12 6.21 16.24
CA GLN A 65 20.12 6.91 17.07
C GLN A 65 19.80 8.41 17.22
N GLY A 66 18.70 8.90 16.64
CA GLY A 66 18.25 10.30 16.75
C GLY A 66 18.85 11.28 15.73
N PHE A 67 19.60 10.81 14.73
CA PHE A 67 20.12 11.70 13.66
C PHE A 67 19.03 11.98 12.63
N ALA A 68 18.81 13.25 12.29
CA ALA A 68 17.93 13.63 11.20
C ALA A 68 18.41 13.02 9.87
N ARG A 69 17.49 12.47 9.08
CA ARG A 69 17.78 11.99 7.73
C ARG A 69 17.59 13.11 6.73
N ASP A 70 18.46 14.10 6.77
CA ASP A 70 18.48 15.27 5.91
C ASP A 70 19.61 15.20 4.87
N ALA A 71 19.75 16.25 4.06
CA ALA A 71 20.76 16.31 3.01
C ALA A 71 22.18 16.18 3.58
N GLU A 72 22.47 16.80 4.73
CA GLU A 72 23.77 16.75 5.40
C GLU A 72 24.10 15.33 5.87
N PHE A 73 23.15 14.63 6.49
CA PHE A 73 23.30 13.23 6.88
C PHE A 73 23.66 12.35 5.67
N PHE A 74 22.93 12.52 4.55
CA PHE A 74 23.20 11.68 3.37
C PHE A 74 24.54 12.01 2.73
N LYS A 75 24.96 13.26 2.70
CA LYS A 75 26.27 13.66 2.21
C LYS A 75 27.41 13.13 3.09
N ASN A 76 27.34 13.39 4.38
CA ASN A 76 28.45 13.11 5.30
C ASN A 76 28.52 11.63 5.74
N VAL A 77 27.36 10.99 5.91
CA VAL A 77 27.29 9.61 6.43
C VAL A 77 27.08 8.58 5.31
N LYS A 78 26.35 8.93 4.25
CA LYS A 78 26.06 8.02 3.15
C LYS A 78 26.87 8.27 1.89
N GLY A 79 27.48 9.43 1.74
CA GLY A 79 28.40 9.78 0.66
C GLY A 79 27.74 10.10 -0.67
N PHE A 80 26.54 10.68 -0.67
CA PHE A 80 25.87 11.17 -1.88
C PHE A 80 25.09 12.45 -1.59
N ASP A 81 24.88 13.25 -2.63
CA ASP A 81 24.21 14.54 -2.52
C ASP A 81 22.69 14.39 -2.60
N VAL A 82 22.00 15.19 -1.80
CA VAL A 82 20.52 15.30 -1.81
C VAL A 82 20.16 16.78 -1.90
N VAL A 83 19.32 17.11 -2.87
CA VAL A 83 18.84 18.47 -3.13
C VAL A 83 17.33 18.49 -2.88
N THR A 84 16.91 19.07 -1.75
CA THR A 84 15.51 19.21 -1.34
C THR A 84 14.91 20.53 -1.81
N GLY A 85 13.56 20.61 -1.87
CA GLY A 85 12.87 21.81 -2.37
C GLY A 85 13.04 22.05 -3.87
N HIS A 86 13.56 21.08 -4.61
CA HIS A 86 13.85 21.19 -6.03
C HIS A 86 12.99 20.21 -6.85
N GLU A 87 12.36 20.71 -7.89
CA GLU A 87 11.46 19.94 -8.73
C GLU A 87 12.01 19.74 -10.15
N ALA A 88 12.09 18.49 -10.58
CA ALA A 88 12.45 18.14 -11.94
C ALA A 88 11.28 18.53 -12.88
N GLN A 89 11.56 19.41 -13.85
CA GLN A 89 10.57 19.99 -14.75
C GLN A 89 10.57 19.33 -16.13
N LYS A 90 11.74 18.92 -16.63
CA LYS A 90 11.92 18.37 -17.96
C LYS A 90 13.09 17.41 -18.03
N ILE A 91 12.97 16.38 -18.83
CA ILE A 91 14.05 15.46 -19.19
C ILE A 91 14.35 15.66 -20.67
N ASP A 92 15.61 15.96 -21.01
CA ASP A 92 16.13 15.95 -22.38
C ASP A 92 16.96 14.68 -22.56
N ARG A 93 16.36 13.67 -23.18
CA ARG A 93 16.95 12.35 -23.42
C ARG A 93 18.13 12.42 -24.42
N ALA A 94 18.03 13.30 -25.42
CA ALA A 94 19.07 13.43 -26.44
C ALA A 94 20.37 14.01 -25.89
N ASN A 95 20.25 15.01 -25.02
CA ASN A 95 21.39 15.66 -24.36
C ASN A 95 21.74 15.06 -23.00
N LYS A 96 20.94 14.09 -22.50
CA LYS A 96 21.06 13.48 -21.17
C LYS A 96 21.12 14.52 -20.06
N THR A 97 20.15 15.45 -20.04
CA THR A 97 20.02 16.47 -19.00
C THR A 97 18.62 16.45 -18.38
N VAL A 98 18.55 16.86 -17.12
CA VAL A 98 17.29 17.14 -16.39
C VAL A 98 17.28 18.59 -16.00
N THR A 99 16.22 19.30 -16.38
CA THR A 99 15.97 20.67 -15.93
C THR A 99 15.31 20.61 -14.55
N VAL A 100 15.93 21.25 -13.58
CA VAL A 100 15.49 21.25 -12.18
C VAL A 100 15.26 22.69 -11.72
N MET A 101 14.14 22.94 -11.06
CA MET A 101 13.74 24.25 -10.54
C MET A 101 13.81 24.24 -9.00
N ASP A 102 14.51 25.21 -8.45
CA ASP A 102 14.40 25.53 -7.03
C ASP A 102 13.03 26.17 -6.76
N LYS A 103 12.21 25.56 -5.93
CA LYS A 103 10.83 26.01 -5.65
C LYS A 103 10.75 27.30 -4.81
N GLU A 104 11.80 27.63 -4.07
CA GLU A 104 11.83 28.83 -3.24
C GLU A 104 12.22 30.06 -4.08
N THR A 105 13.25 29.92 -4.89
CA THR A 105 13.80 31.03 -5.66
C THR A 105 13.30 31.13 -7.10
N GLY A 106 12.74 30.02 -7.62
CA GLY A 106 12.38 29.88 -9.03
C GLY A 106 13.57 29.68 -9.96
N ALA A 107 14.79 29.58 -9.43
CA ALA A 107 16.00 29.37 -10.23
C ALA A 107 15.99 28.03 -10.92
N ILE A 108 16.41 28.05 -12.18
CA ILE A 108 16.46 26.84 -13.03
C ILE A 108 17.91 26.46 -13.26
N GLN A 109 18.22 25.16 -13.12
CA GLN A 109 19.52 24.59 -13.43
C GLN A 109 19.37 23.32 -14.28
N GLU A 110 20.36 23.00 -15.07
CA GLU A 110 20.44 21.72 -15.80
C GLU A 110 21.44 20.79 -15.12
N MET A 111 21.02 19.54 -14.91
CA MET A 111 21.87 18.47 -14.38
C MET A 111 22.11 17.43 -15.47
N SER A 112 23.37 17.20 -15.84
CA SER A 112 23.72 16.12 -16.76
C SER A 112 23.74 14.77 -16.05
N TYR A 113 23.38 13.68 -16.75
CA TYR A 113 23.41 12.33 -16.24
C TYR A 113 23.98 11.35 -17.26
N ASP A 114 24.60 10.27 -16.79
CA ASP A 114 24.83 9.06 -17.56
C ASP A 114 23.66 8.11 -17.40
N ILE A 115 23.12 8.03 -16.16
CA ILE A 115 21.94 7.23 -15.81
C ILE A 115 20.95 8.12 -15.03
N LEU A 116 19.67 8.03 -15.38
CA LEU A 116 18.56 8.67 -14.67
C LEU A 116 17.69 7.63 -13.99
N VAL A 117 17.24 7.91 -12.76
CA VAL A 117 16.29 7.06 -12.02
C VAL A 117 15.05 7.86 -11.67
N LEU A 118 13.89 7.38 -12.09
CA LEU A 118 12.60 7.95 -11.77
C LEU A 118 11.99 7.23 -10.56
N GLY A 119 12.02 7.87 -9.41
CA GLY A 119 11.35 7.47 -8.19
C GLY A 119 10.28 8.47 -7.79
N THR A 120 9.54 9.01 -8.75
CA THR A 120 8.60 10.14 -8.61
C THR A 120 7.37 9.82 -7.74
N GLY A 121 7.16 8.53 -7.42
CA GLY A 121 6.13 8.07 -6.51
C GLY A 121 4.72 8.23 -7.04
N ALA A 122 3.77 8.47 -6.13
CA ALA A 122 2.36 8.65 -6.41
C ALA A 122 1.81 9.87 -5.66
N THR A 123 0.65 10.32 -6.08
CA THR A 123 -0.08 11.46 -5.48
C THR A 123 -1.53 11.04 -5.19
N PRO A 124 -2.11 11.44 -4.05
CA PRO A 124 -3.52 11.20 -3.74
C PRO A 124 -4.46 11.71 -4.83
N VAL A 125 -5.50 10.95 -5.08
CA VAL A 125 -6.59 11.39 -5.95
C VAL A 125 -7.33 12.53 -5.26
N LYS A 126 -7.39 13.69 -5.91
CA LYS A 126 -8.19 14.82 -5.47
C LYS A 126 -9.59 14.72 -6.04
N LEU A 127 -10.59 14.86 -5.17
CA LEU A 127 -11.98 14.91 -5.61
C LEU A 127 -12.30 16.33 -6.12
N SER A 128 -12.63 16.46 -7.41
CA SER A 128 -13.11 17.71 -8.00
C SER A 128 -14.63 17.80 -7.81
N LEU A 129 -15.07 17.94 -6.56
CA LEU A 129 -16.47 18.03 -6.15
C LEU A 129 -16.77 19.41 -5.57
N PRO A 130 -18.05 19.87 -5.62
CA PRO A 130 -18.44 21.12 -4.97
C PRO A 130 -18.00 21.18 -3.52
N GLY A 131 -17.35 22.27 -3.12
CA GLY A 131 -16.86 22.49 -1.76
C GLY A 131 -15.53 21.80 -1.40
N ALA A 132 -14.85 21.17 -2.36
CA ALA A 132 -13.57 20.49 -2.10
C ALA A 132 -12.42 21.44 -1.71
N GLU A 133 -12.61 22.73 -1.90
CA GLU A 133 -11.67 23.79 -1.51
C GLU A 133 -11.83 24.29 -0.08
N LEU A 134 -12.86 23.84 0.64
CA LEU A 134 -13.12 24.23 2.03
C LEU A 134 -12.01 23.78 2.96
N GLY A 135 -11.70 24.61 3.97
CA GLY A 135 -10.80 24.22 5.06
C GLY A 135 -11.35 23.03 5.84
N GLY A 136 -10.47 22.20 6.38
CA GLY A 136 -10.83 20.97 7.08
C GLY A 136 -11.00 19.75 6.16
N ILE A 137 -10.72 19.89 4.85
CA ILE A 137 -10.72 18.76 3.91
C ILE A 137 -9.28 18.49 3.51
N HIS A 138 -8.80 17.27 3.76
CA HIS A 138 -7.41 16.88 3.54
C HIS A 138 -7.29 15.55 2.80
N ASN A 139 -6.23 15.42 2.00
CA ASN A 139 -5.65 14.11 1.72
C ASN A 139 -4.75 13.68 2.88
N PHE A 140 -4.25 12.44 2.84
CA PHE A 140 -3.37 11.92 3.88
C PHE A 140 -2.29 11.04 3.25
N TRP A 141 -1.15 11.66 2.90
CA TRP A 141 -0.08 10.98 2.17
C TRP A 141 1.30 11.56 2.50
N PHE A 142 1.40 12.87 2.58
CA PHE A 142 2.65 13.58 2.79
C PHE A 142 2.84 14.02 4.26
N PRO A 143 4.09 14.24 4.70
CA PRO A 143 4.39 14.72 6.06
C PRO A 143 3.60 15.97 6.46
N TRP A 144 3.54 16.96 5.57
CA TRP A 144 2.85 18.24 5.85
C TRP A 144 1.32 18.09 5.97
N GLU A 145 0.72 17.17 5.24
CA GLU A 145 -0.72 16.86 5.38
C GLU A 145 -1.01 16.25 6.74
N THR A 146 -0.16 15.33 7.19
CA THR A 146 -0.29 14.68 8.51
C THR A 146 -0.16 15.71 9.64
N LEU A 147 0.84 16.59 9.57
CA LEU A 147 1.04 17.66 10.56
C LEU A 147 -0.13 18.63 10.56
N LYS A 148 -0.65 18.99 9.38
CA LYS A 148 -1.80 19.89 9.24
C LYS A 148 -3.07 19.27 9.82
N VAL A 149 -3.34 18.00 9.56
CA VAL A 149 -4.48 17.28 10.17
C VAL A 149 -4.38 17.29 11.69
N LYS A 150 -3.21 17.01 12.25
CA LYS A 150 -2.99 17.02 13.70
C LYS A 150 -3.19 18.40 14.31
N GLU A 151 -2.64 19.44 13.68
CA GLU A 151 -2.79 20.85 14.07
C GLU A 151 -4.29 21.25 14.10
N GLU A 152 -5.03 20.92 13.03
CA GLU A 152 -6.45 21.29 12.92
C GLU A 152 -7.32 20.53 13.92
N MET A 153 -7.03 19.26 14.19
CA MET A 153 -7.74 18.52 15.25
C MET A 153 -7.66 19.22 16.60
N GLU A 154 -6.49 19.75 16.95
CA GLU A 154 -6.26 20.44 18.22
C GLU A 154 -6.84 21.86 18.22
N ALA A 155 -6.56 22.64 17.16
CA ALA A 155 -6.97 24.05 17.05
C ALA A 155 -8.51 24.22 17.03
N TYR A 156 -9.20 23.33 16.32
CA TYR A 156 -10.68 23.40 16.17
C TYR A 156 -11.42 22.45 17.10
N LYS A 157 -10.72 21.72 17.98
CA LYS A 157 -11.32 20.73 18.92
C LYS A 157 -12.28 19.80 18.18
N VAL A 158 -11.79 19.20 17.10
CA VAL A 158 -12.58 18.32 16.22
C VAL A 158 -13.16 17.16 17.02
N THR A 159 -14.46 16.91 16.88
CA THR A 159 -15.18 15.78 17.47
C THR A 159 -15.73 14.81 16.43
N ASP A 160 -15.99 15.31 15.22
CA ASP A 160 -16.64 14.55 14.15
C ASP A 160 -15.80 14.57 12.90
N VAL A 161 -15.41 13.37 12.46
CA VAL A 161 -14.63 13.17 11.24
C VAL A 161 -15.38 12.29 10.25
N VAL A 162 -15.28 12.65 8.97
CA VAL A 162 -15.71 11.80 7.85
C VAL A 162 -14.49 11.39 7.05
N ILE A 163 -14.34 10.08 6.82
CA ILE A 163 -13.35 9.49 5.94
C ILE A 163 -14.06 9.08 4.66
N VAL A 164 -13.61 9.58 3.52
CA VAL A 164 -14.11 9.20 2.20
C VAL A 164 -13.14 8.17 1.62
N GLY A 165 -13.61 6.92 1.53
CA GLY A 165 -12.85 5.74 1.11
C GLY A 165 -12.49 4.80 2.27
N ALA A 166 -12.84 3.52 2.12
CA ALA A 166 -12.58 2.45 3.09
C ALA A 166 -11.42 1.52 2.67
N GLY A 167 -10.40 2.07 1.98
CA GLY A 167 -9.15 1.38 1.69
C GLY A 167 -8.21 1.32 2.90
N LEU A 168 -6.96 0.85 2.72
CA LEU A 168 -5.97 0.71 3.80
C LEU A 168 -5.81 2.00 4.63
N ILE A 169 -5.54 3.13 3.98
CA ILE A 169 -5.33 4.42 4.66
C ILE A 169 -6.58 4.84 5.43
N GLY A 170 -7.77 4.69 4.79
CA GLY A 170 -9.04 5.05 5.43
C GLY A 170 -9.31 4.22 6.69
N MET A 171 -9.01 2.93 6.65
CA MET A 171 -9.23 2.03 7.79
C MET A 171 -8.24 2.27 8.93
N GLU A 172 -6.96 2.51 8.62
CA GLU A 172 -5.95 2.87 9.62
C GLU A 172 -6.25 4.20 10.30
N LEU A 173 -6.73 5.19 9.53
CA LEU A 173 -7.16 6.48 10.07
C LEU A 173 -8.45 6.37 10.89
N ALA A 174 -9.36 5.48 10.50
CA ALA A 174 -10.57 5.25 11.30
C ALA A 174 -10.23 4.74 12.71
N GLU A 175 -9.29 3.82 12.82
CA GLU A 175 -8.75 3.39 14.12
C GLU A 175 -8.07 4.55 14.85
N ALA A 176 -7.22 5.30 14.16
CA ALA A 176 -6.45 6.41 14.74
C ALA A 176 -7.38 7.48 15.35
N PHE A 177 -8.40 7.92 14.61
CA PHE A 177 -9.37 8.91 15.10
C PHE A 177 -10.27 8.35 16.21
N HIS A 178 -10.68 7.09 16.10
CA HIS A 178 -11.44 6.43 17.16
C HIS A 178 -10.65 6.36 18.47
N LYS A 179 -9.35 6.04 18.44
CA LYS A 179 -8.46 6.08 19.61
C LYS A 179 -8.37 7.48 20.24
N GLN A 180 -8.50 8.53 19.46
CA GLN A 180 -8.54 9.92 19.93
C GLN A 180 -9.94 10.36 20.45
N GLY A 181 -10.93 9.45 20.45
CA GLY A 181 -12.28 9.71 20.95
C GLY A 181 -13.19 10.46 19.99
N LEU A 182 -12.85 10.55 18.69
CA LEU A 182 -13.68 11.22 17.70
C LEU A 182 -14.83 10.30 17.26
N THR A 183 -15.95 10.91 16.88
CA THR A 183 -17.02 10.26 16.11
C THR A 183 -16.52 10.02 14.68
N VAL A 184 -16.38 8.76 14.29
CA VAL A 184 -15.85 8.39 12.98
C VAL A 184 -16.95 7.90 12.07
N ASN A 185 -17.06 8.52 10.90
CA ASN A 185 -17.96 8.13 9.81
C ASN A 185 -17.11 7.79 8.57
N ILE A 186 -17.39 6.67 7.91
CA ILE A 186 -16.69 6.24 6.70
C ILE A 186 -17.72 6.14 5.57
N VAL A 187 -17.42 6.80 4.44
CA VAL A 187 -18.22 6.72 3.21
C VAL A 187 -17.43 5.95 2.17
N GLU A 188 -18.00 4.86 1.67
CA GLU A 188 -17.39 4.00 0.66
C GLU A 188 -18.38 3.71 -0.47
N MET A 189 -17.92 3.86 -1.70
CA MET A 189 -18.73 3.65 -2.89
C MET A 189 -18.95 2.15 -3.20
N GLN A 190 -18.05 1.29 -2.74
CA GLN A 190 -18.16 -0.14 -2.88
C GLN A 190 -19.07 -0.76 -1.79
N ASP A 191 -19.43 -2.01 -1.98
CA ASP A 191 -20.29 -2.78 -1.08
C ASP A 191 -19.60 -3.24 0.22
N ARG A 192 -18.28 -2.99 0.36
CA ARG A 192 -17.46 -3.48 1.48
C ARG A 192 -16.26 -2.61 1.79
N ILE A 193 -15.72 -2.78 2.99
CA ILE A 193 -14.44 -2.22 3.42
C ILE A 193 -13.28 -3.03 2.80
N LEU A 194 -12.10 -2.39 2.65
CA LEU A 194 -10.90 -3.00 2.07
C LEU A 194 -11.16 -3.74 0.73
N PRO A 195 -11.90 -3.14 -0.22
CA PRO A 195 -12.42 -3.87 -1.38
C PRO A 195 -11.34 -4.43 -2.32
N GLN A 196 -10.12 -3.87 -2.26
CA GLN A 196 -8.98 -4.39 -3.01
C GLN A 196 -8.34 -5.63 -2.37
N MET A 197 -8.54 -5.83 -1.07
CA MET A 197 -7.90 -6.90 -0.28
C MET A 197 -8.85 -8.04 0.04
N LEU A 198 -10.09 -7.73 0.43
CA LEU A 198 -11.03 -8.69 1.00
C LEU A 198 -12.22 -8.92 0.07
N ASP A 199 -12.65 -10.15 -0.02
CA ASP A 199 -13.98 -10.50 -0.53
C ASP A 199 -15.05 -10.19 0.51
N LEU A 200 -16.31 -10.14 0.10
CA LEU A 200 -17.41 -9.61 0.91
C LEU A 200 -17.54 -10.32 2.27
N GLU A 201 -17.54 -11.65 2.29
CA GLU A 201 -17.67 -12.43 3.52
C GLU A 201 -16.51 -12.24 4.51
N MET A 202 -15.31 -11.94 4.00
CA MET A 202 -14.14 -11.65 4.83
C MET A 202 -14.20 -10.22 5.37
N ALA A 203 -14.66 -9.27 4.56
CA ALA A 203 -14.87 -7.89 4.96
C ALA A 203 -15.96 -7.76 6.05
N ASP A 204 -17.03 -8.54 5.97
CA ASP A 204 -18.12 -8.57 6.97
C ASP A 204 -17.66 -9.02 8.36
N LEU A 205 -16.60 -9.83 8.44
CA LEU A 205 -16.01 -10.20 9.74
C LEU A 205 -15.41 -9.02 10.47
N VAL A 206 -14.86 -8.04 9.73
CA VAL A 206 -14.25 -6.82 10.29
C VAL A 206 -15.27 -5.70 10.45
N LYS A 207 -16.29 -5.64 9.60
CA LYS A 207 -17.36 -4.65 9.66
C LYS A 207 -18.08 -4.64 11.01
N LYS A 208 -18.50 -5.82 11.49
CA LYS A 208 -19.22 -5.96 12.77
C LYS A 208 -18.48 -5.39 14.00
N PRO A 209 -17.17 -5.67 14.19
CA PRO A 209 -16.37 -5.03 15.23
C PRO A 209 -16.32 -3.51 15.15
N LEU A 210 -16.22 -2.95 13.95
CA LEU A 210 -16.21 -1.50 13.73
C LEU A 210 -17.52 -0.86 14.14
N GLU A 211 -18.64 -1.42 13.69
CA GLU A 211 -19.99 -0.95 14.05
C GLU A 211 -20.23 -1.04 15.57
N LYS A 212 -19.76 -2.13 16.20
CA LYS A 212 -19.84 -2.30 17.67
C LYS A 212 -18.99 -1.28 18.42
N ALA A 213 -17.89 -0.82 17.85
CA ALA A 213 -17.06 0.25 18.40
C ALA A 213 -17.66 1.65 18.18
N GLY A 214 -18.78 1.76 17.45
CA GLY A 214 -19.45 3.03 17.17
C GLY A 214 -18.95 3.74 15.91
N ILE A 215 -18.08 3.12 15.13
CA ILE A 215 -17.66 3.62 13.81
C ILE A 215 -18.80 3.36 12.82
N ARG A 216 -19.28 4.42 12.16
CA ARG A 216 -20.41 4.34 11.23
C ARG A 216 -19.90 4.11 9.81
N LEU A 217 -20.39 3.06 9.16
CA LEU A 217 -20.03 2.68 7.80
C LEU A 217 -21.20 2.95 6.84
N TYR A 218 -20.97 3.77 5.83
CA TYR A 218 -21.91 4.06 4.76
C TYR A 218 -21.35 3.49 3.48
N LEU A 219 -21.70 2.22 3.23
CA LEU A 219 -21.29 1.45 2.06
C LEU A 219 -22.26 1.65 0.90
N GLU A 220 -21.80 1.41 -0.35
CA GLU A 220 -22.58 1.66 -1.57
C GLU A 220 -23.12 3.10 -1.59
N GLU A 221 -22.32 4.06 -1.09
CA GLU A 221 -22.73 5.44 -0.95
C GLU A 221 -21.65 6.37 -1.55
N LYS A 222 -22.07 7.19 -2.51
CA LYS A 222 -21.18 8.06 -3.29
C LYS A 222 -21.15 9.46 -2.70
N THR A 223 -19.96 9.99 -2.42
CA THR A 223 -19.77 11.40 -2.09
C THR A 223 -20.05 12.28 -3.30
N LEU A 224 -20.90 13.30 -3.12
CA LEU A 224 -21.29 14.24 -4.16
C LEU A 224 -20.74 15.66 -3.96
N GLY A 225 -20.32 15.99 -2.74
CA GLY A 225 -19.78 17.32 -2.41
C GLY A 225 -19.61 17.53 -0.91
N PHE A 226 -19.22 18.74 -0.58
CA PHE A 226 -18.98 19.17 0.78
C PHE A 226 -19.74 20.46 1.06
N GLU A 227 -20.39 20.55 2.20
CA GLU A 227 -21.08 21.77 2.65
C GLU A 227 -20.19 22.46 3.70
N GLY A 228 -20.26 23.80 3.77
CA GLY A 228 -19.43 24.55 4.70
C GLY A 228 -19.98 25.89 5.07
N GLU A 229 -19.50 26.41 6.18
CA GLU A 229 -19.76 27.76 6.69
C GLU A 229 -18.44 28.44 7.05
N ASN A 230 -18.35 29.74 6.82
CA ASN A 230 -17.16 30.55 7.12
C ASN A 230 -15.86 29.96 6.52
N GLY A 231 -15.96 29.35 5.33
CA GLY A 231 -14.81 28.78 4.60
C GLY A 231 -14.32 27.42 5.14
N ARG A 232 -15.07 26.77 6.03
CA ARG A 232 -14.72 25.45 6.59
C ARG A 232 -15.86 24.45 6.37
N VAL A 233 -15.47 23.17 6.24
CA VAL A 233 -16.41 22.07 6.09
C VAL A 233 -17.28 21.91 7.34
N THR A 234 -18.58 21.69 7.12
CA THR A 234 -19.56 21.37 8.17
C THR A 234 -20.28 20.06 7.91
N ALA A 235 -20.27 19.57 6.65
CA ALA A 235 -20.85 18.28 6.30
C ALA A 235 -20.32 17.71 4.98
N VAL A 236 -20.44 16.40 4.83
CA VAL A 236 -20.25 15.67 3.59
C VAL A 236 -21.61 15.30 3.01
N LYS A 237 -21.86 15.70 1.77
CA LYS A 237 -23.07 15.34 1.02
C LYS A 237 -22.83 14.10 0.19
N THR A 238 -23.69 13.10 0.36
CA THR A 238 -23.69 11.87 -0.42
C THR A 238 -24.93 11.80 -1.31
N ASP A 239 -25.04 10.73 -2.09
CA ASP A 239 -26.23 10.44 -2.90
C ASP A 239 -27.44 9.97 -2.04
N LYS A 240 -27.22 9.69 -0.74
CA LYS A 240 -28.26 9.19 0.16
C LYS A 240 -28.54 10.11 1.35
N ARG A 241 -27.57 10.93 1.78
CA ARG A 241 -27.69 11.78 3.00
C ARG A 241 -26.67 12.90 3.08
N THR A 242 -26.78 13.74 4.09
CA THR A 242 -25.77 14.69 4.53
C THR A 242 -25.23 14.23 5.89
N ILE A 243 -23.91 14.14 6.03
CA ILE A 243 -23.20 13.63 7.21
C ILE A 243 -22.41 14.79 7.83
N PRO A 244 -22.72 15.23 9.07
CA PRO A 244 -21.94 16.26 9.76
C PRO A 244 -20.47 15.92 9.87
N ALA A 245 -19.59 16.90 9.63
CA ALA A 245 -18.14 16.74 9.69
C ALA A 245 -17.45 18.07 9.97
N GLN A 246 -16.50 18.08 10.88
CA GLN A 246 -15.59 19.20 11.14
C GLN A 246 -14.22 18.97 10.47
N LEU A 247 -13.93 17.71 10.16
CA LEU A 247 -12.73 17.26 9.46
C LEU A 247 -13.12 16.18 8.45
N VAL A 248 -12.57 16.27 7.24
CA VAL A 248 -12.78 15.26 6.19
C VAL A 248 -11.44 14.77 5.67
N ILE A 249 -11.26 13.46 5.63
CA ILE A 249 -10.09 12.84 5.00
C ILE A 249 -10.51 12.16 3.71
N VAL A 250 -9.90 12.56 2.60
CA VAL A 250 -10.12 11.95 1.28
C VAL A 250 -9.07 10.87 1.04
N ALA A 251 -9.47 9.60 1.15
CA ALA A 251 -8.63 8.41 1.05
C ALA A 251 -9.09 7.46 -0.08
N VAL A 252 -9.43 8.02 -1.25
CA VAL A 252 -10.00 7.29 -2.41
C VAL A 252 -8.95 6.72 -3.35
N GLY A 253 -7.72 6.58 -2.90
CA GLY A 253 -6.60 6.02 -3.65
C GLY A 253 -5.61 7.05 -4.15
N VAL A 254 -4.61 6.57 -4.90
CA VAL A 254 -3.48 7.34 -5.41
C VAL A 254 -3.27 7.08 -6.89
N ARG A 255 -2.62 8.02 -7.58
CA ARG A 255 -2.19 7.92 -8.99
C ARG A 255 -0.67 7.95 -9.08
N PRO A 256 -0.04 7.16 -9.97
CA PRO A 256 1.39 7.28 -10.24
C PRO A 256 1.72 8.65 -10.84
N ASN A 257 2.84 9.22 -10.43
CA ASN A 257 3.35 10.49 -10.99
C ASN A 257 4.15 10.18 -12.25
N THR A 258 3.54 10.34 -13.41
CA THR A 258 4.09 9.95 -14.71
C THR A 258 4.27 11.12 -15.68
N GLU A 259 3.88 12.31 -15.29
CA GLU A 259 3.87 13.50 -16.15
C GLU A 259 5.26 13.81 -16.72
N LEU A 260 6.30 13.74 -15.89
CA LEU A 260 7.69 13.96 -16.29
C LEU A 260 8.16 12.90 -17.31
N ALA A 261 7.83 11.63 -17.05
CA ALA A 261 8.18 10.51 -17.94
C ALA A 261 7.43 10.60 -19.27
N SER A 262 6.13 10.87 -19.23
CA SER A 262 5.30 11.01 -20.42
C SER A 262 5.74 12.21 -21.30
N ALA A 263 6.04 13.35 -20.68
CA ALA A 263 6.54 14.52 -21.40
C ALA A 263 7.91 14.28 -22.06
N ALA A 264 8.72 13.37 -21.50
CA ALA A 264 9.99 12.93 -22.07
C ALA A 264 9.82 11.85 -23.17
N GLY A 265 8.58 11.42 -23.49
CA GLY A 265 8.29 10.38 -24.47
C GLY A 265 8.67 8.96 -23.99
N LEU A 266 8.71 8.71 -22.67
CA LEU A 266 8.83 7.37 -22.13
C LEU A 266 7.47 6.65 -22.17
N GLU A 267 7.50 5.35 -22.38
CA GLU A 267 6.28 4.55 -22.44
C GLU A 267 5.60 4.43 -21.09
N LEU A 268 4.27 4.59 -21.09
CA LEU A 268 3.41 4.27 -19.97
C LEU A 268 2.73 2.92 -20.22
N GLY A 269 2.56 2.16 -19.16
CA GLY A 269 1.92 0.87 -19.23
C GLY A 269 0.39 0.93 -19.11
N THR A 270 -0.24 -0.23 -19.18
CA THR A 270 -1.70 -0.37 -19.12
C THR A 270 -2.32 0.05 -17.77
N SER A 271 -1.54 0.07 -16.72
CA SER A 271 -1.94 0.55 -15.40
C SER A 271 -1.87 2.08 -15.25
N GLY A 272 -1.36 2.79 -16.27
CA GLY A 272 -1.09 4.22 -16.22
C GLY A 272 0.24 4.60 -15.55
N ALA A 273 0.98 3.64 -14.97
CA ALA A 273 2.31 3.86 -14.42
C ALA A 273 3.39 3.75 -15.51
N ILE A 274 4.63 4.14 -15.20
CA ILE A 274 5.76 4.06 -16.13
C ILE A 274 6.02 2.59 -16.47
N ALA A 275 6.01 2.25 -17.76
CA ALA A 275 6.34 0.92 -18.24
C ALA A 275 7.83 0.61 -17.99
N VAL A 276 8.10 -0.55 -17.40
CA VAL A 276 9.44 -1.02 -17.15
C VAL A 276 9.59 -2.49 -17.56
N ASN A 277 10.78 -2.87 -17.96
CA ASN A 277 11.12 -4.27 -18.19
C ASN A 277 11.40 -5.01 -16.86
N GLU A 278 11.81 -6.25 -16.92
CA GLU A 278 12.14 -7.07 -15.73
C GLU A 278 13.39 -6.59 -14.96
N TYR A 279 14.17 -5.70 -15.54
CA TYR A 279 15.35 -5.06 -14.93
C TYR A 279 15.04 -3.67 -14.37
N LEU A 280 13.77 -3.24 -14.42
CA LEU A 280 13.28 -1.91 -14.04
C LEU A 280 13.81 -0.77 -14.93
N GLN A 281 14.25 -1.09 -16.16
CA GLN A 281 14.55 -0.09 -17.19
C GLN A 281 13.25 0.32 -17.89
N THR A 282 13.14 1.60 -18.24
CA THR A 282 12.07 2.17 -19.06
C THR A 282 12.27 1.82 -20.54
N SER A 283 11.52 2.45 -21.44
CA SER A 283 11.75 2.39 -22.90
C SER A 283 13.07 3.07 -23.33
N ASP A 284 13.77 3.73 -22.41
CA ASP A 284 15.12 4.26 -22.60
C ASP A 284 16.10 3.46 -21.74
N PRO A 285 17.17 2.86 -22.32
CA PRO A 285 18.10 2.00 -21.59
C PRO A 285 18.92 2.73 -20.50
N ASP A 286 19.04 4.06 -20.59
CA ASP A 286 19.74 4.87 -19.61
C ASP A 286 18.81 5.41 -18.51
N ILE A 287 17.50 5.09 -18.57
CA ILE A 287 16.50 5.56 -17.61
C ILE A 287 15.81 4.39 -16.93
N TYR A 288 15.88 4.34 -15.61
CA TYR A 288 15.20 3.38 -14.75
C TYR A 288 13.98 4.03 -14.09
N ALA A 289 12.97 3.24 -13.72
CA ALA A 289 11.86 3.69 -12.90
C ALA A 289 11.52 2.67 -11.81
N GLY A 290 11.14 3.16 -10.62
CA GLY A 290 10.80 2.28 -9.50
C GLY A 290 10.02 2.96 -8.40
N GLY A 291 9.41 2.15 -7.55
CA GLY A 291 8.43 2.58 -6.54
C GLY A 291 7.06 2.80 -7.16
N ASP A 292 6.28 3.68 -6.54
CA ASP A 292 4.87 3.86 -6.87
C ASP A 292 4.61 4.53 -8.23
N CYS A 293 5.63 5.00 -8.93
CA CYS A 293 5.48 5.52 -10.29
C CYS A 293 5.62 4.45 -11.38
N ALA A 294 6.09 3.25 -11.06
CA ALA A 294 6.40 2.19 -12.03
C ALA A 294 5.41 1.03 -11.96
N GLU A 295 5.17 0.38 -13.11
CA GLU A 295 4.37 -0.84 -13.19
C GLU A 295 5.04 -2.02 -12.51
N ASN A 296 4.20 -2.94 -12.04
CA ASN A 296 4.62 -4.22 -11.50
C ASN A 296 4.01 -5.38 -12.27
N MET A 297 4.74 -6.49 -12.38
CA MET A 297 4.18 -7.76 -12.82
C MET A 297 3.49 -8.43 -11.65
N ASN A 298 2.20 -8.76 -11.77
CA ASN A 298 1.53 -9.63 -10.80
C ASN A 298 1.97 -11.08 -11.01
N LEU A 299 2.47 -11.73 -9.96
CA LEU A 299 3.06 -13.07 -10.05
C LEU A 299 2.06 -14.17 -10.40
N ILE A 300 0.77 -13.96 -10.11
CA ILE A 300 -0.30 -14.94 -10.38
C ILE A 300 -0.93 -14.69 -11.75
N SER A 301 -1.53 -13.52 -11.96
CA SER A 301 -2.25 -13.20 -13.20
C SER A 301 -1.34 -12.93 -14.40
N LYS A 302 -0.05 -12.73 -14.16
CA LYS A 302 0.94 -12.32 -15.18
C LYS A 302 0.57 -11.02 -15.91
N LYS A 303 -0.32 -10.22 -15.33
CA LYS A 303 -0.70 -8.91 -15.85
C LYS A 303 0.13 -7.81 -15.20
N ARG A 304 0.37 -6.73 -15.95
CA ARG A 304 0.94 -5.51 -15.40
C ARG A 304 -0.08 -4.80 -14.53
N ILE A 305 0.32 -4.38 -13.35
CA ILE A 305 -0.55 -3.73 -12.35
C ILE A 305 0.16 -2.54 -11.72
N PHE A 306 -0.64 -1.64 -11.17
CA PHE A 306 -0.19 -0.60 -10.24
C PHE A 306 -0.25 -1.15 -8.81
N ALA A 307 0.89 -1.14 -8.10
CA ALA A 307 1.02 -1.67 -6.75
C ALA A 307 1.86 -0.73 -5.86
N PRO A 308 1.27 0.37 -5.37
CA PRO A 308 1.96 1.39 -4.59
C PRO A 308 2.22 0.90 -3.15
N MET A 309 3.35 0.24 -2.94
CA MET A 309 3.74 -0.34 -1.65
C MET A 309 5.20 -0.01 -1.30
N GLY A 310 5.43 0.47 -0.08
CA GLY A 310 6.77 0.82 0.39
C GLY A 310 7.77 -0.35 0.37
N SER A 311 7.32 -1.57 0.62
CA SER A 311 8.13 -2.79 0.51
C SER A 311 8.60 -3.04 -0.93
N THR A 312 7.71 -2.85 -1.92
CA THR A 312 8.00 -2.93 -3.35
C THR A 312 8.99 -1.85 -3.76
N ALA A 313 8.74 -0.60 -3.37
CA ALA A 313 9.62 0.52 -3.68
C ALA A 313 11.06 0.30 -3.18
N ASN A 314 11.24 -0.24 -1.98
CA ASN A 314 12.56 -0.59 -1.45
C ASN A 314 13.25 -1.72 -2.23
N LYS A 315 12.50 -2.74 -2.67
CA LYS A 315 13.04 -3.82 -3.51
C LYS A 315 13.45 -3.28 -4.89
N HIS A 316 12.62 -2.43 -5.51
CA HIS A 316 12.95 -1.74 -6.77
C HIS A 316 14.25 -0.96 -6.65
N GLY A 317 14.40 -0.12 -5.61
CA GLY A 317 15.62 0.66 -5.42
C GLY A 317 16.88 -0.20 -5.31
N ARG A 318 16.78 -1.40 -4.71
CA ARG A 318 17.90 -2.34 -4.65
C ARG A 318 18.23 -2.91 -6.05
N VAL A 319 17.22 -3.39 -6.76
CA VAL A 319 17.38 -4.00 -8.10
C VAL A 319 17.93 -2.98 -9.09
N ILE A 320 17.40 -1.75 -9.09
CA ILE A 320 17.89 -0.65 -9.94
C ILE A 320 19.36 -0.39 -9.68
N ALA A 321 19.77 -0.23 -8.42
CA ALA A 321 21.18 0.04 -8.09
C ALA A 321 22.12 -1.07 -8.51
N ASP A 322 21.72 -2.33 -8.30
CA ASP A 322 22.52 -3.51 -8.71
C ASP A 322 22.62 -3.57 -10.25
N ASN A 323 21.54 -3.25 -10.98
CA ASN A 323 21.53 -3.23 -12.46
C ASN A 323 22.33 -2.05 -13.04
N ILE A 324 22.34 -0.89 -12.41
CA ILE A 324 23.23 0.23 -12.77
C ILE A 324 24.70 -0.19 -12.68
N CYS A 325 25.04 -1.10 -11.77
CA CYS A 325 26.37 -1.69 -11.62
C CYS A 325 26.65 -2.86 -12.57
N GLY A 326 25.68 -3.28 -13.40
CA GLY A 326 25.85 -4.32 -14.43
C GLY A 326 25.47 -5.74 -14.01
N ASP A 327 24.79 -5.94 -12.86
CA ASP A 327 24.48 -7.30 -12.36
C ASP A 327 23.35 -8.02 -13.14
N MET A 328 22.52 -7.31 -13.89
CA MET A 328 21.39 -7.86 -14.65
C MET A 328 20.41 -8.68 -13.79
N ILE A 329 20.04 -8.14 -12.62
CA ILE A 329 19.11 -8.76 -11.69
C ILE A 329 17.68 -8.51 -12.13
N LYS A 330 16.90 -9.57 -12.30
CA LYS A 330 15.47 -9.48 -12.60
C LYS A 330 14.64 -9.23 -11.34
N TYR A 331 13.72 -8.29 -11.43
CA TYR A 331 12.67 -8.13 -10.44
C TYR A 331 11.50 -9.07 -10.76
N PRO A 332 11.14 -10.02 -9.89
CA PRO A 332 10.16 -11.05 -10.24
C PRO A 332 8.73 -10.51 -10.36
N GLY A 333 8.43 -9.43 -9.66
CA GLY A 333 7.08 -8.88 -9.53
C GLY A 333 6.52 -8.97 -8.11
N VAL A 334 5.20 -8.84 -7.99
CA VAL A 334 4.48 -8.75 -6.72
C VAL A 334 3.30 -9.73 -6.65
N LEU A 335 2.95 -10.16 -5.44
CA LEU A 335 1.68 -10.82 -5.15
C LEU A 335 0.57 -9.83 -4.78
N GLY A 336 0.93 -8.60 -4.38
CA GLY A 336 -0.01 -7.64 -3.81
C GLY A 336 -0.31 -7.93 -2.33
N THR A 337 0.68 -8.45 -1.60
CA THR A 337 0.52 -8.76 -0.17
C THR A 337 0.36 -7.48 0.64
N GLY A 338 -0.68 -7.44 1.48
CA GLY A 338 -0.95 -6.33 2.38
C GLY A 338 -1.59 -6.81 3.69
N ILE A 339 -1.43 -6.01 4.72
CA ILE A 339 -2.04 -6.24 6.04
C ILE A 339 -2.32 -4.89 6.69
N CYS A 340 -3.41 -4.78 7.43
CA CYS A 340 -3.68 -3.65 8.30
C CYS A 340 -4.25 -4.11 9.64
N GLN A 341 -4.06 -3.27 10.64
CA GLN A 341 -4.73 -3.37 11.92
C GLN A 341 -5.98 -2.49 11.91
N ILE A 342 -7.05 -2.97 12.50
CA ILE A 342 -8.33 -2.27 12.62
C ILE A 342 -8.88 -2.57 14.01
N LEU A 343 -8.74 -1.65 14.94
CA LEU A 343 -8.98 -1.87 16.36
C LEU A 343 -8.10 -3.03 16.89
N ASN A 344 -8.72 -4.04 17.47
CA ASN A 344 -8.03 -5.27 17.89
C ASN A 344 -8.06 -6.38 16.82
N TRP A 345 -8.53 -6.09 15.61
CA TRP A 345 -8.56 -7.01 14.48
C TRP A 345 -7.39 -6.75 13.54
N GLN A 346 -7.01 -7.80 12.84
CA GLN A 346 -6.02 -7.78 11.76
C GLN A 346 -6.69 -8.29 10.50
N ALA A 347 -6.44 -7.65 9.38
CA ALA A 347 -6.91 -8.08 8.07
C ALA A 347 -5.74 -8.09 7.10
N GLY A 348 -5.45 -9.24 6.51
CA GLY A 348 -4.35 -9.39 5.56
C GLY A 348 -4.75 -10.24 4.36
N SER A 349 -4.08 -9.98 3.24
CA SER A 349 -4.29 -10.75 2.00
C SER A 349 -3.00 -10.87 1.20
N THR A 350 -2.95 -11.88 0.33
CA THR A 350 -1.87 -12.07 -0.64
C THR A 350 -2.42 -12.77 -1.89
N GLY A 351 -1.91 -12.43 -3.06
CA GLY A 351 -2.39 -12.93 -4.34
C GLY A 351 -3.69 -12.26 -4.80
N LEU A 352 -4.55 -13.01 -5.44
CA LEU A 352 -5.81 -12.55 -6.01
C LEU A 352 -6.98 -12.76 -5.04
N ASN A 353 -7.94 -11.85 -5.05
CA ASN A 353 -9.28 -12.08 -4.53
C ASN A 353 -10.17 -12.65 -5.64
N GLU A 354 -11.42 -13.04 -5.33
CA GLU A 354 -12.32 -13.63 -6.33
C GLU A 354 -12.58 -12.69 -7.52
N THR A 355 -12.74 -11.39 -7.26
CA THR A 355 -12.98 -10.39 -8.32
C THR A 355 -11.81 -10.32 -9.29
N THR A 356 -10.59 -10.25 -8.76
CA THR A 356 -9.36 -10.15 -9.59
C THR A 356 -9.01 -11.46 -10.26
N ALA A 357 -9.32 -12.61 -9.65
CA ALA A 357 -9.16 -13.94 -10.26
C ALA A 357 -10.11 -14.10 -11.45
N LYS A 358 -11.39 -13.74 -11.30
CA LYS A 358 -12.38 -13.70 -12.40
C LYS A 358 -11.93 -12.76 -13.53
N ALA A 359 -11.47 -11.57 -13.20
CA ALA A 359 -10.97 -10.60 -14.19
C ALA A 359 -9.66 -11.06 -14.88
N ALA A 360 -8.92 -11.96 -14.25
CA ALA A 360 -7.76 -12.62 -14.86
C ALA A 360 -8.13 -13.77 -15.78
N GLY A 361 -9.39 -14.24 -15.73
CA GLY A 361 -9.87 -15.42 -16.51
C GLY A 361 -9.40 -16.75 -15.92
N ILE A 362 -9.12 -16.79 -14.62
CA ILE A 362 -8.68 -18.01 -13.93
C ILE A 362 -9.91 -18.75 -13.41
N GLU A 363 -10.06 -20.02 -13.74
CA GLU A 363 -11.04 -20.91 -13.15
C GLU A 363 -10.55 -21.38 -11.78
N PHE A 364 -11.26 -21.02 -10.73
CA PHE A 364 -10.83 -21.28 -9.35
C PHE A 364 -11.96 -21.77 -8.47
N GLU A 365 -11.58 -22.38 -7.36
CA GLU A 365 -12.43 -22.65 -6.20
C GLU A 365 -11.88 -21.92 -4.97
N SER A 366 -12.76 -21.70 -4.00
CA SER A 366 -12.41 -21.07 -2.73
C SER A 366 -13.07 -21.78 -1.55
N VAL A 367 -12.45 -21.67 -0.38
CA VAL A 367 -13.00 -22.08 0.90
C VAL A 367 -12.74 -21.04 1.97
N VAL A 368 -13.64 -20.96 2.95
CA VAL A 368 -13.49 -20.13 4.16
C VAL A 368 -13.43 -21.08 5.34
N VAL A 369 -12.33 -21.05 6.09
CA VAL A 369 -12.06 -21.95 7.22
C VAL A 369 -11.85 -21.12 8.49
N PRO A 370 -12.73 -21.26 9.49
CA PRO A 370 -12.53 -20.66 10.80
C PRO A 370 -11.53 -21.49 11.62
N GLY A 371 -10.79 -20.83 12.51
CA GLY A 371 -9.85 -21.50 13.41
C GLY A 371 -9.36 -20.58 14.52
N PHE A 372 -8.27 -21.00 15.13
CA PHE A 372 -7.56 -20.23 16.16
C PHE A 372 -6.09 -20.07 15.78
N ASP A 373 -5.45 -19.02 16.31
CA ASP A 373 -4.03 -18.78 16.11
C ASP A 373 -3.12 -19.86 16.74
N ARG A 374 -3.64 -20.53 17.78
CA ARG A 374 -3.05 -21.65 18.54
C ARG A 374 -4.16 -22.60 19.02
N LEU A 375 -3.83 -23.59 19.83
CA LEU A 375 -4.86 -24.49 20.38
C LEU A 375 -5.84 -23.74 21.28
N GLY A 376 -7.14 -23.94 21.06
CA GLY A 376 -8.20 -23.16 21.70
C GLY A 376 -8.26 -23.27 23.24
N TYR A 377 -7.63 -24.32 23.83
CA TYR A 377 -7.51 -24.46 25.29
C TYR A 377 -6.35 -23.65 25.89
N MET A 378 -5.47 -23.08 25.05
CA MET A 378 -4.38 -22.25 25.53
C MET A 378 -4.89 -20.86 25.94
N PRO A 379 -4.44 -20.34 27.10
CA PRO A 379 -4.79 -18.98 27.49
C PRO A 379 -4.40 -17.96 26.42
N GLY A 380 -5.32 -17.04 26.10
CA GLY A 380 -5.10 -16.01 25.10
C GLY A 380 -5.20 -16.48 23.65
N ALA A 381 -5.72 -17.68 23.39
CA ALA A 381 -6.01 -18.14 22.04
C ALA A 381 -6.96 -17.17 21.31
N GLN A 382 -6.59 -16.76 20.11
CA GLN A 382 -7.29 -15.77 19.30
C GLN A 382 -7.94 -16.43 18.10
N ARG A 383 -9.16 -15.98 17.75
CA ARG A 383 -9.88 -16.46 16.57
C ARG A 383 -9.29 -15.85 15.30
N LEU A 384 -9.25 -16.65 14.24
CA LEU A 384 -8.97 -16.19 12.90
C LEU A 384 -9.86 -16.96 11.89
N VAL A 385 -10.04 -16.35 10.73
CA VAL A 385 -10.72 -16.96 9.58
C VAL A 385 -9.78 -16.82 8.39
N LEU A 386 -9.56 -17.93 7.69
CA LEU A 386 -8.71 -18.00 6.52
C LEU A 386 -9.57 -18.35 5.30
N LYS A 387 -9.52 -17.51 4.26
CA LYS A 387 -10.03 -17.81 2.93
C LYS A 387 -8.86 -18.18 2.04
N LEU A 388 -8.98 -19.29 1.31
CA LEU A 388 -7.98 -19.77 0.37
C LEU A 388 -8.61 -19.94 -1.01
N LEU A 389 -7.90 -19.50 -2.06
CA LEU A 389 -8.28 -19.63 -3.45
C LEU A 389 -7.23 -20.45 -4.19
N ALA A 390 -7.66 -21.42 -5.01
CA ALA A 390 -6.75 -22.18 -5.88
C ALA A 390 -7.35 -22.35 -7.28
N GLU A 391 -6.49 -22.34 -8.30
CA GLU A 391 -6.86 -22.70 -9.67
C GLU A 391 -7.26 -24.17 -9.73
N ILE A 392 -8.43 -24.46 -10.31
CA ILE A 392 -9.00 -25.84 -10.32
C ILE A 392 -8.06 -26.82 -11.03
N LYS A 393 -7.57 -26.44 -12.20
CA LYS A 393 -6.81 -27.34 -13.08
C LYS A 393 -5.43 -27.72 -12.52
N THR A 394 -4.72 -26.77 -11.95
CA THR A 394 -3.33 -26.95 -11.48
C THR A 394 -3.23 -27.15 -9.98
N GLN A 395 -4.31 -26.85 -9.25
CA GLN A 395 -4.37 -26.75 -7.80
C GLN A 395 -3.35 -25.79 -7.20
N LYS A 396 -2.77 -24.89 -8.01
CA LYS A 396 -1.89 -23.82 -7.51
C LYS A 396 -2.68 -22.82 -6.70
N VAL A 397 -2.11 -22.43 -5.59
CA VAL A 397 -2.66 -21.37 -4.74
C VAL A 397 -2.53 -20.03 -5.44
N ILE A 398 -3.64 -19.33 -5.64
CA ILE A 398 -3.71 -18.06 -6.37
C ILE A 398 -4.05 -16.88 -5.49
N GLY A 399 -4.58 -17.11 -4.29
CA GLY A 399 -4.92 -16.05 -3.37
C GLY A 399 -5.30 -16.54 -1.99
N ALA A 400 -5.12 -15.66 -1.01
CA ALA A 400 -5.53 -15.93 0.36
C ALA A 400 -5.88 -14.63 1.08
N GLN A 401 -6.83 -14.74 2.02
CA GLN A 401 -7.25 -13.67 2.91
C GLN A 401 -7.32 -14.22 4.33
N VAL A 402 -6.81 -13.49 5.28
CA VAL A 402 -6.83 -13.89 6.70
C VAL A 402 -7.33 -12.71 7.53
N VAL A 403 -8.33 -12.96 8.37
CA VAL A 403 -8.92 -11.97 9.25
C VAL A 403 -9.04 -12.56 10.65
N GLY A 404 -8.66 -11.82 11.68
CA GLY A 404 -8.73 -12.30 13.05
C GLY A 404 -8.17 -11.33 14.07
N THR A 405 -8.11 -11.78 15.32
CA THR A 405 -7.57 -10.99 16.43
C THR A 405 -6.13 -11.40 16.81
N GLY A 406 -5.55 -12.38 16.08
CA GLY A 406 -4.17 -12.81 16.28
C GLY A 406 -3.69 -13.80 15.23
N GLY A 407 -2.38 -13.82 14.98
CA GLY A 407 -1.70 -14.75 14.07
C GLY A 407 -2.05 -14.61 12.59
N VAL A 408 -2.61 -13.47 12.18
CA VAL A 408 -2.94 -13.16 10.79
C VAL A 408 -1.67 -12.95 9.98
N ASP A 409 -0.75 -12.14 10.48
CA ASP A 409 0.55 -11.83 9.89
C ASP A 409 1.34 -13.10 9.56
N LYS A 410 1.47 -14.01 10.52
CA LYS A 410 2.15 -15.29 10.35
C LYS A 410 1.60 -16.10 9.17
N ARG A 411 0.26 -16.15 9.01
CA ARG A 411 -0.38 -16.92 7.93
C ARG A 411 -0.26 -16.22 6.59
N VAL A 412 -0.41 -14.91 6.55
CA VAL A 412 -0.24 -14.12 5.32
C VAL A 412 1.19 -14.23 4.80
N ASP A 413 2.19 -14.12 5.67
CA ASP A 413 3.60 -14.23 5.28
C ASP A 413 3.96 -15.65 4.81
N ALA A 414 3.48 -16.70 5.50
CA ALA A 414 3.71 -18.08 5.08
C ALA A 414 3.07 -18.37 3.70
N LEU A 415 1.84 -17.89 3.48
CA LEU A 415 1.16 -18.01 2.19
C LEU A 415 1.84 -17.20 1.10
N ALA A 416 2.28 -15.97 1.38
CA ALA A 416 3.02 -15.14 0.43
C ALA A 416 4.35 -15.80 0.03
N ALA A 417 5.06 -16.40 0.99
CA ALA A 417 6.28 -17.16 0.71
C ALA A 417 6.00 -18.38 -0.17
N ALA A 418 5.02 -19.21 0.18
CA ALA A 418 4.66 -20.39 -0.59
C ALA A 418 4.21 -20.02 -2.03
N MET A 419 3.32 -19.04 -2.17
CA MET A 419 2.83 -18.57 -3.47
C MET A 419 3.92 -17.96 -4.34
N SER A 420 4.94 -17.33 -3.75
CA SER A 420 6.09 -16.79 -4.49
C SER A 420 6.87 -17.88 -5.25
N PHE A 421 6.80 -19.12 -4.78
CA PHE A 421 7.41 -20.30 -5.42
C PHE A 421 6.40 -21.17 -6.15
N GLY A 422 5.14 -20.73 -6.29
CA GLY A 422 4.11 -21.42 -7.07
C GLY A 422 3.53 -22.66 -6.40
N ALA A 423 3.46 -22.66 -5.07
CA ALA A 423 2.95 -23.79 -4.28
C ALA A 423 1.54 -24.21 -4.68
N THR A 424 1.30 -25.52 -4.65
CA THR A 424 0.01 -26.17 -4.82
C THR A 424 -0.69 -26.34 -3.46
N LEU A 425 -1.94 -26.79 -3.49
CA LEU A 425 -2.67 -27.18 -2.27
C LEU A 425 -1.99 -28.35 -1.55
N GLU A 426 -1.44 -29.31 -2.30
CA GLU A 426 -0.69 -30.43 -1.74
C GLU A 426 0.58 -29.95 -1.02
N ASP A 427 1.32 -29.01 -1.62
CA ASP A 427 2.49 -28.40 -0.99
C ASP A 427 2.11 -27.73 0.34
N LEU A 428 1.02 -26.92 0.37
CA LEU A 428 0.54 -26.27 1.59
C LEU A 428 0.11 -27.25 2.68
N SER A 429 -0.50 -28.37 2.28
CA SER A 429 -0.92 -29.42 3.21
C SER A 429 0.25 -30.09 3.92
N ASN A 430 1.41 -30.14 3.27
CA ASN A 430 2.61 -30.82 3.71
C ASN A 430 3.71 -29.89 4.29
N ILE A 431 3.46 -28.58 4.41
CA ILE A 431 4.43 -27.68 5.05
C ILE A 431 4.65 -28.10 6.51
N ASP A 432 5.92 -28.26 6.88
CA ASP A 432 6.34 -28.51 8.25
C ASP A 432 6.26 -27.21 9.09
N PHE A 433 5.06 -26.90 9.57
CA PHE A 433 4.83 -25.74 10.42
C PHE A 433 5.37 -25.96 11.83
N ALA A 434 5.99 -24.92 12.39
CA ALA A 434 6.42 -24.95 13.78
C ALA A 434 5.23 -25.17 14.72
N TYR A 435 5.28 -26.27 15.49
CA TYR A 435 4.22 -26.66 16.40
C TYR A 435 4.70 -26.76 17.85
N ALA A 436 4.00 -26.06 18.71
CA ALA A 436 3.83 -26.35 20.11
C ALA A 436 2.55 -25.67 20.57
N PRO A 437 1.83 -26.18 21.60
CA PRO A 437 0.50 -25.68 21.99
C PRO A 437 0.37 -24.16 22.14
N PRO A 438 1.36 -23.41 22.66
CA PRO A 438 1.28 -21.95 22.77
C PRO A 438 1.41 -21.17 21.44
N PHE A 439 1.84 -21.82 20.36
CA PHE A 439 2.19 -21.16 19.10
C PHE A 439 1.33 -21.60 17.91
N ASN A 440 0.86 -22.85 17.91
CA ASN A 440 0.10 -23.39 16.79
C ASN A 440 -0.68 -24.66 17.21
N GLY A 441 -1.60 -25.11 16.36
CA GLY A 441 -2.14 -26.47 16.39
C GLY A 441 -1.21 -27.48 15.69
N PRO A 442 -1.40 -28.79 15.89
CA PRO A 442 -0.62 -29.82 15.19
C PRO A 442 -0.85 -29.79 13.67
N ILE A 443 -1.97 -29.27 13.24
CA ILE A 443 -2.29 -28.95 11.83
C ILE A 443 -2.59 -27.45 11.79
N ASP A 444 -1.77 -26.69 11.07
CA ASP A 444 -1.99 -25.25 10.91
C ASP A 444 -3.26 -24.96 10.08
N ASN A 445 -3.87 -23.81 10.28
CA ASN A 445 -5.06 -23.38 9.54
C ASN A 445 -4.82 -23.36 8.02
N ILE A 446 -3.59 -23.09 7.57
CA ILE A 446 -3.22 -23.14 6.15
C ILE A 446 -3.36 -24.57 5.61
N ALA A 447 -2.78 -25.56 6.30
CA ALA A 447 -2.88 -26.96 5.91
C ALA A 447 -4.33 -27.44 5.96
N THR A 448 -5.09 -27.04 7.00
CA THR A 448 -6.52 -27.33 7.08
C THR A 448 -7.29 -26.76 5.89
N ALA A 449 -7.08 -25.50 5.54
CA ALA A 449 -7.74 -24.86 4.40
C ALA A 449 -7.36 -25.53 3.06
N ALA A 450 -6.10 -25.91 2.88
CA ALA A 450 -5.64 -26.64 1.71
C ALA A 450 -6.36 -27.99 1.57
N ASN A 451 -6.44 -28.78 2.65
CA ASN A 451 -7.15 -30.07 2.66
C ASN A 451 -8.65 -29.90 2.36
N VAL A 452 -9.30 -28.90 2.96
CA VAL A 452 -10.73 -28.60 2.71
C VAL A 452 -10.95 -28.21 1.25
N LEU A 453 -10.07 -27.40 0.66
CA LEU A 453 -10.17 -26.94 -0.72
C LEU A 453 -9.91 -28.08 -1.70
N MET A 454 -8.94 -28.95 -1.45
CA MET A 454 -8.73 -30.17 -2.24
C MET A 454 -9.99 -31.06 -2.25
N ASN A 455 -10.57 -31.32 -1.07
CA ASN A 455 -11.81 -32.11 -0.97
C ASN A 455 -12.98 -31.47 -1.75
N LYS A 456 -13.04 -30.15 -1.80
CA LYS A 456 -14.07 -29.44 -2.58
C LYS A 456 -13.81 -29.57 -4.09
N ILE A 457 -12.60 -29.36 -4.57
CA ILE A 457 -12.22 -29.50 -5.99
C ILE A 457 -12.46 -30.93 -6.48
N GLU A 458 -12.17 -31.94 -5.67
CA GLU A 458 -12.33 -33.33 -5.98
C GLU A 458 -13.79 -33.85 -5.83
N GLY A 459 -14.72 -32.98 -5.42
CA GLY A 459 -16.12 -33.31 -5.25
C GLY A 459 -16.47 -34.16 -3.99
N ARG A 460 -15.49 -34.32 -3.09
CA ARG A 460 -15.67 -35.02 -1.79
C ARG A 460 -16.39 -34.16 -0.76
N LEU A 461 -16.36 -32.84 -0.92
CA LEU A 461 -17.01 -31.85 -0.05
C LEU A 461 -17.90 -30.93 -0.89
N ARG A 462 -19.16 -30.80 -0.47
CA ARG A 462 -20.05 -29.75 -0.96
C ARG A 462 -20.13 -28.65 0.10
N SER A 463 -19.57 -27.47 -0.20
CA SER A 463 -19.65 -26.31 0.68
C SER A 463 -20.29 -25.15 -0.06
N ILE A 464 -21.02 -24.32 0.68
CA ILE A 464 -21.63 -23.10 0.19
C ILE A 464 -20.88 -21.95 0.81
N ASN A 465 -20.61 -20.92 0.01
CA ASN A 465 -20.09 -19.66 0.53
C ASN A 465 -21.14 -19.05 1.48
N PRO A 466 -20.76 -18.48 2.64
CA PRO A 466 -21.70 -17.81 3.56
C PRO A 466 -22.61 -16.77 2.89
N VAL A 467 -22.11 -16.00 1.91
CA VAL A 467 -22.92 -15.04 1.14
C VAL A 467 -23.99 -15.77 0.32
N SER A 468 -23.65 -16.89 -0.33
CA SER A 468 -24.63 -17.69 -1.07
C SER A 468 -25.68 -18.31 -0.16
N TYR A 469 -25.32 -18.65 1.08
CA TYR A 469 -26.26 -19.20 2.06
C TYR A 469 -27.34 -18.19 2.46
N THR A 470 -27.03 -16.91 2.57
CA THR A 470 -28.00 -15.87 2.92
C THR A 470 -29.05 -15.64 1.82
N HIS A 471 -28.77 -16.06 0.59
CA HIS A 471 -29.70 -15.98 -0.54
C HIS A 471 -30.47 -17.29 -0.80
N LEU A 472 -30.17 -18.37 -0.06
CA LEU A 472 -30.99 -19.59 -0.12
C LEU A 472 -32.27 -19.32 0.66
N THR A 473 -33.38 -19.22 -0.04
CA THR A 473 -34.70 -19.41 0.56
C THR A 473 -34.78 -20.85 1.03
N LEU A 474 -34.75 -21.06 2.34
CA LEU A 474 -35.10 -22.34 2.93
C LEU A 474 -36.55 -22.64 2.57
N PRO A 475 -36.85 -23.85 2.14
CA PRO A 475 -38.22 -24.26 1.81
C PRO A 475 -39.14 -24.16 3.01
#